data_dbbbccb67ad25b4fa213034a10004337
#
_entry.id   dbbbccb67ad25b4fa213034a10004337
#
_cell.length_a   1.000
_cell.length_b   1.000
_cell.length_c   1.000
_cell.angle_alpha   90.00
_cell.angle_beta   90.00
_cell.angle_gamma   90.00
#
_symmetry.space_group_name_H-M   'P 1'
#
loop_
_entity.id
_entity.type
_entity.pdbx_description
1 polymer ?
#
loop_
_entity_poly.entity_id
_entity_poly.type
_entity_poly.pdbx_seq_one_letter_code
_entity_poly.pdbx_strand_id
1 'polypeptide(L)'
;MEDRMQIIESKRNSRISIGIIPGHYATNHSHVNYYVDMTSIKTSMKMAKAAAEELGREFSNTFVDTVICLEGTEILGAFLAETLSQNGINVGKDINVITPEMNAVSQMIFRDNTQKMIWSKRVLLLISSASTGKSINRAIDCLQYYSGELVAIGAIFSAIDEVQGIEVKSLFTDKDLPTYDNFAPNDCPLCKNGKKVDALINSFGYSKL
;
A
#
# COMPACT_ATOMS: atom_id res chain seq x y z
N MET A 1 -12.08 19.84 8.07
CA MET A 1 -11.32 18.90 7.25
C MET A 1 -12.23 17.76 6.75
N GLU A 2 -12.89 17.05 7.67
CA GLU A 2 -13.81 15.94 7.34
C GLU A 2 -15.06 16.37 6.55
N ASP A 3 -15.51 17.59 6.74
CA ASP A 3 -16.57 18.25 5.96
C ASP A 3 -16.27 18.37 4.44
N ARG A 4 -15.00 18.23 4.08
CA ARG A 4 -14.51 18.23 2.68
C ARG A 4 -14.33 16.81 2.10
N MET A 5 -14.63 15.76 2.90
CA MET A 5 -14.44 14.38 2.46
C MET A 5 -15.37 14.06 1.28
N GLN A 6 -14.79 13.42 0.28
CA GLN A 6 -15.48 12.86 -0.88
C GLN A 6 -15.20 11.37 -0.93
N ILE A 7 -16.17 10.57 -1.33
CA ILE A 7 -16.01 9.12 -1.51
C ILE A 7 -15.79 8.84 -3.00
N ILE A 8 -14.75 8.08 -3.28
CA ILE A 8 -14.45 7.56 -4.62
C ILE A 8 -14.63 6.06 -4.62
N GLU A 9 -15.54 5.58 -5.45
CA GLU A 9 -15.73 4.14 -5.68
C GLU A 9 -14.77 3.64 -6.75
N SER A 10 -14.32 2.39 -6.61
CA SER A 10 -13.51 1.74 -7.63
C SER A 10 -14.33 1.53 -8.91
N LYS A 11 -13.76 1.91 -10.05
CA LYS A 11 -14.36 1.71 -11.38
C LYS A 11 -14.59 0.23 -11.72
N ARG A 12 -13.81 -0.66 -11.08
CA ARG A 12 -13.88 -2.11 -11.32
C ARG A 12 -14.89 -2.80 -10.40
N ASN A 13 -15.10 -2.25 -9.19
CA ASN A 13 -15.98 -2.86 -8.18
C ASN A 13 -16.48 -1.78 -7.20
N SER A 14 -17.75 -1.37 -7.35
CA SER A 14 -18.37 -0.31 -6.54
C SER A 14 -18.49 -0.65 -5.03
N ARG A 15 -18.23 -1.92 -4.64
CA ARG A 15 -18.14 -2.29 -3.23
C ARG A 15 -16.85 -1.81 -2.56
N ILE A 16 -15.88 -1.33 -3.35
CA ILE A 16 -14.58 -0.85 -2.88
C ILE A 16 -14.56 0.66 -3.04
N SER A 17 -14.30 1.38 -1.97
CA SER A 17 -14.22 2.84 -1.99
C SER A 17 -13.12 3.36 -1.06
N ILE A 18 -12.63 4.54 -1.37
CA ILE A 18 -11.72 5.33 -0.53
C ILE A 18 -12.34 6.69 -0.25
N GLY A 19 -11.95 7.30 0.87
CA GLY A 19 -12.22 8.71 1.15
C GLY A 19 -11.08 9.59 0.62
N ILE A 20 -11.39 10.73 0.03
CA ILE A 20 -10.38 11.74 -0.28
C ILE A 20 -10.75 13.07 0.37
N ILE A 21 -9.76 13.77 0.90
CA ILE A 21 -9.96 15.09 1.51
C ILE A 21 -8.97 16.06 0.85
N PRO A 22 -9.45 17.04 0.06
CA PRO A 22 -8.57 18.06 -0.50
C PRO A 22 -8.00 18.98 0.59
N GLY A 23 -6.72 19.33 0.49
CA GLY A 23 -6.07 20.14 1.51
C GLY A 23 -4.59 20.40 1.26
N HIS A 24 -3.82 20.59 2.34
CA HIS A 24 -2.38 20.64 2.36
C HIS A 24 -1.89 19.72 3.48
N TYR A 25 -1.26 18.62 3.13
CA TYR A 25 -0.86 17.59 4.07
C TYR A 25 0.63 17.35 4.00
N ALA A 26 1.25 17.09 5.16
CA ALA A 26 2.65 16.71 5.24
C ALA A 26 2.78 15.23 5.63
N THR A 27 3.58 14.51 4.86
CA THR A 27 4.08 13.17 5.18
C THR A 27 5.52 13.26 5.69
N ASN A 28 6.11 12.14 6.08
CA ASN A 28 7.54 12.09 6.44
C ASN A 28 8.48 12.43 5.27
N HIS A 29 7.99 12.43 4.02
CA HIS A 29 8.85 12.53 2.83
C HIS A 29 8.39 13.58 1.82
N SER A 30 7.16 14.07 1.93
CA SER A 30 6.57 14.93 0.91
C SER A 30 5.39 15.72 1.47
N HIS A 31 4.95 16.74 0.71
CA HIS A 31 3.65 17.38 0.88
C HIS A 31 2.72 16.94 -0.24
N VAL A 32 1.45 16.74 0.10
CA VAL A 32 0.41 16.34 -0.87
C VAL A 32 -0.82 17.22 -0.73
N ASN A 33 -1.57 17.36 -1.83
CA ASN A 33 -2.79 18.15 -1.88
C ASN A 33 -4.07 17.36 -1.57
N TYR A 34 -3.96 16.05 -1.33
CA TYR A 34 -5.05 15.19 -0.86
C TYR A 34 -4.59 14.26 0.26
N TYR A 35 -5.42 14.10 1.27
CA TYR A 35 -5.35 12.94 2.14
C TYR A 35 -6.25 11.84 1.56
N VAL A 36 -5.70 10.64 1.40
CA VAL A 36 -6.43 9.46 0.92
C VAL A 36 -6.73 8.56 2.11
N ASP A 37 -7.99 8.46 2.48
CA ASP A 37 -8.46 7.62 3.57
C ASP A 37 -8.78 6.21 3.07
N MET A 38 -7.95 5.27 3.45
CA MET A 38 -8.05 3.85 3.11
C MET A 38 -8.48 2.99 4.31
N THR A 39 -8.91 3.63 5.40
CA THR A 39 -9.22 2.97 6.67
C THR A 39 -10.23 1.84 6.48
N SER A 40 -11.29 2.07 5.72
CA SER A 40 -12.34 1.07 5.50
C SER A 40 -11.83 -0.18 4.78
N ILE A 41 -10.90 -0.05 3.82
CA ILE A 41 -10.29 -1.22 3.15
C ILE A 41 -9.41 -2.01 4.11
N LYS A 42 -8.74 -1.34 5.05
CA LYS A 42 -7.83 -1.98 6.01
C LYS A 42 -8.54 -2.59 7.22
N THR A 43 -9.74 -2.12 7.56
CA THR A 43 -10.42 -2.49 8.83
C THR A 43 -11.74 -3.20 8.65
N SER A 44 -12.44 -3.01 7.51
CA SER A 44 -13.70 -3.68 7.25
C SER A 44 -13.49 -5.02 6.55
N MET A 45 -13.89 -6.10 7.18
CA MET A 45 -13.83 -7.46 6.62
C MET A 45 -14.45 -7.54 5.22
N LYS A 46 -15.65 -6.95 5.03
CA LYS A 46 -16.35 -7.01 3.75
C LYS A 46 -15.60 -6.27 2.65
N MET A 47 -15.07 -5.08 2.96
CA MET A 47 -14.34 -4.26 1.99
C MET A 47 -12.96 -4.82 1.70
N ALA A 48 -12.24 -5.31 2.73
CA ALA A 48 -10.97 -5.99 2.55
C ALA A 48 -11.09 -7.25 1.66
N LYS A 49 -12.15 -8.04 1.86
CA LYS A 49 -12.39 -9.22 1.01
C LYS A 49 -12.67 -8.84 -0.45
N ALA A 50 -13.54 -7.85 -0.69
CA ALA A 50 -13.80 -7.36 -2.05
C ALA A 50 -12.53 -6.79 -2.72
N ALA A 51 -11.71 -6.06 -1.96
CA ALA A 51 -10.44 -5.52 -2.42
C ALA A 51 -9.41 -6.63 -2.75
N ALA A 52 -9.36 -7.67 -1.92
CA ALA A 52 -8.51 -8.84 -2.13
C ALA A 52 -8.91 -9.64 -3.39
N GLU A 53 -10.21 -9.83 -3.63
CA GLU A 53 -10.72 -10.46 -4.84
C GLU A 53 -10.31 -9.69 -6.10
N GLU A 54 -10.32 -8.35 -6.05
CA GLU A 54 -9.94 -7.51 -7.18
C GLU A 54 -8.43 -7.53 -7.43
N LEU A 55 -7.61 -7.36 -6.39
CA LEU A 55 -6.15 -7.47 -6.50
C LEU A 55 -5.71 -8.88 -6.89
N GLY A 56 -6.38 -9.91 -6.38
CA GLY A 56 -6.06 -11.31 -6.66
C GLY A 56 -6.15 -11.65 -8.15
N ARG A 57 -7.03 -10.97 -8.91
CA ARG A 57 -7.12 -11.14 -10.37
C ARG A 57 -5.86 -10.69 -11.07
N GLU A 58 -5.25 -9.57 -10.62
CA GLU A 58 -4.00 -9.05 -11.18
C GLU A 58 -2.81 -9.99 -10.95
N PHE A 59 -2.85 -10.78 -9.87
CA PHE A 59 -1.77 -11.71 -9.48
C PHE A 59 -2.09 -13.18 -9.76
N SER A 60 -3.19 -13.50 -10.45
CA SER A 60 -3.63 -14.88 -10.71
C SER A 60 -2.59 -15.74 -11.44
N ASN A 61 -1.70 -15.12 -12.22
CA ASN A 61 -0.62 -15.77 -12.97
C ASN A 61 0.77 -15.57 -12.33
N THR A 62 0.84 -15.09 -11.09
CA THR A 62 2.09 -14.88 -10.36
C THR A 62 2.22 -15.93 -9.26
N PHE A 63 3.31 -16.69 -9.27
CA PHE A 63 3.58 -17.61 -8.17
C PHE A 63 3.95 -16.83 -6.91
N VAL A 64 3.22 -17.06 -5.83
CA VAL A 64 3.42 -16.41 -4.52
C VAL A 64 3.55 -17.47 -3.44
N ASP A 65 4.59 -17.35 -2.61
CA ASP A 65 4.80 -18.19 -1.44
C ASP A 65 4.50 -17.43 -0.14
N THR A 66 4.70 -16.11 -0.16
CA THR A 66 4.51 -15.23 1.01
C THR A 66 3.98 -13.87 0.59
N VAL A 67 3.00 -13.37 1.31
CA VAL A 67 2.54 -11.97 1.26
C VAL A 67 3.15 -11.22 2.44
N ILE A 68 3.92 -10.18 2.16
CA ILE A 68 4.43 -9.25 3.19
C ILE A 68 3.52 -8.05 3.24
N CYS A 69 2.91 -7.83 4.40
CA CYS A 69 1.99 -6.72 4.64
C CYS A 69 2.72 -5.54 5.28
N LEU A 70 2.61 -4.37 4.67
CA LEU A 70 3.09 -3.10 5.21
C LEU A 70 1.92 -2.16 5.52
N GLU A 71 2.14 -1.30 6.52
CA GLU A 71 1.27 -0.14 6.74
C GLU A 71 -0.20 -0.47 7.05
N GLY A 72 -0.42 -1.56 7.80
CA GLY A 72 -1.76 -1.94 8.27
C GLY A 72 -2.60 -2.67 7.21
N THR A 73 -1.97 -3.38 6.28
CA THR A 73 -2.66 -4.15 5.23
C THR A 73 -2.87 -5.64 5.57
N GLU A 74 -2.68 -6.05 6.82
CA GLU A 74 -2.69 -7.46 7.25
C GLU A 74 -4.03 -8.15 6.96
N ILE A 75 -5.15 -7.48 7.22
CA ILE A 75 -6.49 -8.02 6.94
C ILE A 75 -6.68 -8.22 5.44
N LEU A 76 -6.30 -7.22 4.63
CA LEU A 76 -6.33 -7.32 3.18
C LEU A 76 -5.40 -8.42 2.69
N GLY A 77 -4.20 -8.54 3.28
CA GLY A 77 -3.21 -9.56 2.95
C GLY A 77 -3.69 -10.97 3.22
N ALA A 78 -4.40 -11.20 4.33
CA ALA A 78 -4.99 -12.51 4.65
C ALA A 78 -6.04 -12.93 3.61
N PHE A 79 -6.95 -12.02 3.23
CA PHE A 79 -7.94 -12.31 2.18
C PHE A 79 -7.29 -12.43 0.79
N LEU A 80 -6.22 -11.68 0.51
CA LEU A 80 -5.48 -11.82 -0.75
C LEU A 80 -4.80 -13.19 -0.84
N ALA A 81 -4.17 -13.68 0.22
CA ALA A 81 -3.58 -15.01 0.28
C ALA A 81 -4.66 -16.10 0.09
N GLU A 82 -5.82 -15.97 0.76
CA GLU A 82 -6.98 -16.84 0.54
C GLU A 82 -7.41 -16.85 -0.93
N THR A 83 -7.60 -15.66 -1.53
CA THR A 83 -8.03 -15.52 -2.92
C THR A 83 -7.04 -16.17 -3.90
N LEU A 84 -5.73 -15.96 -3.70
CA LEU A 84 -4.69 -16.56 -4.52
C LEU A 84 -4.61 -18.06 -4.36
N SER A 85 -4.82 -18.59 -3.15
CA SER A 85 -4.82 -20.03 -2.89
C SER A 85 -6.06 -20.75 -3.46
N GLN A 86 -7.12 -20.02 -3.79
CA GLN A 86 -8.34 -20.54 -4.39
C GLN A 86 -8.39 -20.37 -5.91
N ASN A 87 -7.55 -19.51 -6.48
CA ASN A 87 -7.62 -19.14 -7.90
C ASN A 87 -6.22 -19.05 -8.54
N GLY A 88 -6.18 -19.31 -9.87
CA GLY A 88 -4.95 -19.16 -10.66
C GLY A 88 -3.90 -20.23 -10.37
N ILE A 89 -2.64 -19.86 -10.54
CA ILE A 89 -1.51 -20.82 -10.46
C ILE A 89 -1.11 -21.21 -9.04
N ASN A 90 -1.70 -20.58 -8.02
CA ASN A 90 -1.43 -20.86 -6.60
C ASN A 90 -2.50 -21.75 -5.95
N VAL A 91 -3.45 -22.29 -6.71
CA VAL A 91 -4.51 -23.15 -6.16
C VAL A 91 -3.96 -24.27 -5.30
N GLY A 92 -4.48 -24.39 -4.08
CA GLY A 92 -4.10 -25.40 -3.09
C GLY A 92 -2.82 -25.09 -2.32
N LYS A 93 -2.16 -23.95 -2.57
CA LYS A 93 -0.97 -23.54 -1.80
C LYS A 93 -1.36 -22.93 -0.46
N ASP A 94 -0.56 -23.20 0.54
CA ASP A 94 -0.53 -22.46 1.80
C ASP A 94 0.41 -21.25 1.63
N ILE A 95 -0.18 -20.05 1.57
CA ILE A 95 0.54 -18.80 1.37
C ILE A 95 0.72 -18.13 2.73
N ASN A 96 1.96 -17.90 3.13
CA ASN A 96 2.24 -17.21 4.39
C ASN A 96 1.85 -15.72 4.29
N VAL A 97 1.35 -15.15 5.39
CA VAL A 97 1.08 -13.72 5.52
C VAL A 97 1.87 -13.21 6.72
N ILE A 98 2.80 -12.30 6.49
CA ILE A 98 3.70 -11.79 7.53
C ILE A 98 3.85 -10.28 7.46
N THR A 99 4.22 -9.69 8.59
CA THR A 99 4.52 -8.26 8.74
C THR A 99 5.92 -8.11 9.35
N PRO A 100 6.79 -7.25 8.80
CA PRO A 100 8.08 -6.96 9.42
C PRO A 100 7.92 -6.15 10.70
N GLU A 101 8.84 -6.31 11.63
CA GLU A 101 9.04 -5.30 12.67
C GLU A 101 9.77 -4.08 12.08
N MET A 102 9.44 -2.90 12.60
CA MET A 102 10.15 -1.67 12.25
C MET A 102 10.98 -1.24 13.44
N ASN A 103 12.29 -1.09 13.27
CA ASN A 103 13.15 -0.53 14.32
C ASN A 103 13.05 1.00 14.40
N ALA A 104 13.75 1.61 15.36
CA ALA A 104 13.71 3.05 15.62
C ALA A 104 14.18 3.93 14.42
N VAL A 105 14.94 3.34 13.48
CA VAL A 105 15.40 4.03 12.26
C VAL A 105 14.62 3.60 11.02
N SER A 106 13.43 3.02 11.22
CA SER A 106 12.52 2.57 10.15
C SER A 106 13.11 1.52 9.20
N GLN A 107 14.00 0.66 9.71
CA GLN A 107 14.44 -0.53 8.99
C GLN A 107 13.51 -1.71 9.29
N MET A 108 13.23 -2.50 8.28
CA MET A 108 12.43 -3.71 8.40
C MET A 108 13.28 -4.85 8.95
N ILE A 109 12.75 -5.59 9.91
CA ILE A 109 13.41 -6.72 10.54
C ILE A 109 12.46 -7.91 10.55
N PHE A 110 12.98 -9.08 10.16
CA PHE A 110 12.30 -10.36 10.31
C PHE A 110 13.04 -11.21 11.34
N ARG A 111 12.31 -11.69 12.35
CA ARG A 111 12.87 -12.57 13.37
C ARG A 111 13.13 -13.97 12.80
N ASP A 112 14.03 -14.72 13.43
CA ASP A 112 14.49 -16.03 12.95
C ASP A 112 13.35 -17.01 12.65
N ASN A 113 12.27 -16.97 13.43
CA ASN A 113 11.09 -17.80 13.21
C ASN A 113 10.29 -17.42 11.94
N THR A 114 10.42 -16.18 11.43
CA THR A 114 9.74 -15.70 10.22
C THR A 114 10.65 -15.65 9.00
N GLN A 115 11.98 -15.64 9.16
CA GLN A 115 12.93 -15.59 8.04
C GLN A 115 12.76 -16.78 7.07
N LYS A 116 12.41 -17.97 7.58
CA LYS A 116 12.12 -19.16 6.75
C LYS A 116 10.94 -18.98 5.78
N MET A 117 10.06 -17.99 6.04
CA MET A 117 8.96 -17.63 5.17
C MET A 117 9.38 -16.67 4.06
N ILE A 118 10.64 -16.21 4.07
CA ILE A 118 11.21 -15.27 3.10
C ILE A 118 12.34 -15.91 2.32
N TRP A 119 13.23 -16.63 3.00
CA TRP A 119 14.44 -17.21 2.41
C TRP A 119 14.10 -18.14 1.24
N SER A 120 14.59 -17.81 0.05
CA SER A 120 14.29 -18.50 -1.22
C SER A 120 12.79 -18.61 -1.54
N LYS A 121 11.98 -17.62 -1.10
CA LYS A 121 10.53 -17.53 -1.35
C LYS A 121 10.20 -16.41 -2.32
N ARG A 122 9.15 -16.62 -3.13
CA ARG A 122 8.56 -15.60 -4.00
C ARG A 122 7.58 -14.78 -3.18
N VAL A 123 7.90 -13.51 -3.05
CA VAL A 123 7.22 -12.57 -2.16
C VAL A 123 6.35 -11.62 -2.97
N LEU A 124 5.08 -11.49 -2.58
CA LEU A 124 4.22 -10.38 -2.95
C LEU A 124 4.28 -9.35 -1.82
N LEU A 125 4.71 -8.13 -2.14
CA LEU A 125 4.68 -7.00 -1.21
C LEU A 125 3.33 -6.30 -1.32
N LEU A 126 2.62 -6.17 -0.19
CA LEU A 126 1.35 -5.46 -0.10
C LEU A 126 1.51 -4.22 0.77
N ILE A 127 1.22 -3.04 0.20
CA ILE A 127 1.37 -1.74 0.86
C ILE A 127 0.08 -0.93 0.78
N SER A 128 -0.17 -0.05 1.75
CA SER A 128 -1.36 0.79 1.70
C SER A 128 -1.27 1.86 0.62
N SER A 129 -0.13 2.56 0.53
CA SER A 129 0.06 3.62 -0.46
C SER A 129 1.48 3.68 -1.01
N ALA A 130 1.60 3.93 -2.31
CA ALA A 130 2.86 4.13 -3.01
C ALA A 130 2.87 5.50 -3.71
N SER A 131 3.50 6.51 -3.09
CA SER A 131 3.60 7.87 -3.67
C SER A 131 4.95 8.13 -4.32
N THR A 132 6.05 7.68 -3.69
CA THR A 132 7.44 7.92 -4.14
C THR A 132 8.25 6.64 -4.29
N GLY A 133 7.69 5.49 -3.97
CA GLY A 133 8.39 4.21 -3.98
C GLY A 133 9.44 4.00 -2.87
N LYS A 134 9.67 4.98 -1.97
CA LYS A 134 10.71 4.86 -0.94
C LYS A 134 10.52 3.68 0.00
N SER A 135 9.29 3.43 0.47
CA SER A 135 8.97 2.28 1.32
C SER A 135 9.16 0.96 0.58
N ILE A 136 8.79 0.92 -0.69
CA ILE A 136 8.98 -0.25 -1.56
C ILE A 136 10.47 -0.53 -1.77
N ASN A 137 11.29 0.49 -2.07
CA ASN A 137 12.74 0.31 -2.22
C ASN A 137 13.38 -0.24 -0.95
N ARG A 138 13.00 0.27 0.24
CA ARG A 138 13.46 -0.29 1.52
C ARG A 138 13.04 -1.74 1.72
N ALA A 139 11.83 -2.10 1.28
CA ALA A 139 11.37 -3.49 1.34
C ALA A 139 12.18 -4.39 0.39
N ILE A 140 12.51 -3.91 -0.81
CA ILE A 140 13.37 -4.62 -1.77
C ILE A 140 14.74 -4.89 -1.15
N ASP A 141 15.40 -3.85 -0.61
CA ASP A 141 16.71 -3.98 0.04
C ASP A 141 16.67 -5.00 1.20
N CYS A 142 15.61 -4.94 2.01
CA CYS A 142 15.38 -5.87 3.10
C CYS A 142 15.19 -7.32 2.60
N LEU A 143 14.38 -7.53 1.58
CA LEU A 143 14.14 -8.84 0.98
C LEU A 143 15.42 -9.43 0.39
N GLN A 144 16.23 -8.62 -0.28
CA GLN A 144 17.54 -9.05 -0.80
C GLN A 144 18.45 -9.53 0.33
N TYR A 145 18.49 -8.80 1.46
CA TYR A 145 19.25 -9.20 2.63
C TYR A 145 18.82 -10.58 3.16
N TYR A 146 17.52 -10.87 3.18
CA TYR A 146 16.98 -12.17 3.63
C TYR A 146 16.85 -13.19 2.50
N SER A 147 17.42 -12.93 1.31
CA SER A 147 17.37 -13.82 0.14
C SER A 147 15.95 -14.18 -0.30
N GLY A 148 15.02 -13.27 -0.18
CA GLY A 148 13.67 -13.36 -0.73
C GLY A 148 13.62 -12.77 -2.14
N GLU A 149 12.75 -13.31 -2.99
CA GLU A 149 12.51 -12.83 -4.36
C GLU A 149 11.22 -12.02 -4.41
N LEU A 150 11.31 -10.70 -4.65
CA LEU A 150 10.11 -9.89 -4.88
C LEU A 150 9.58 -10.15 -6.29
N VAL A 151 8.38 -10.73 -6.39
CA VAL A 151 7.74 -11.09 -7.67
C VAL A 151 6.54 -10.20 -8.01
N ALA A 152 5.97 -9.50 -7.03
CA ALA A 152 4.81 -8.65 -7.24
C ALA A 152 4.71 -7.55 -6.18
N ILE A 153 4.10 -6.42 -6.56
CA ILE A 153 3.79 -5.31 -5.66
C ILE A 153 2.30 -4.98 -5.80
N GLY A 154 1.56 -5.09 -4.68
CA GLY A 154 0.16 -4.69 -4.56
C GLY A 154 0.00 -3.44 -3.70
N ALA A 155 -0.88 -2.53 -4.07
CA ALA A 155 -1.19 -1.34 -3.29
C ALA A 155 -2.71 -1.07 -3.24
N ILE A 156 -3.17 -0.40 -2.18
CA ILE A 156 -4.52 0.15 -2.18
C ILE A 156 -4.57 1.38 -3.07
N PHE A 157 -3.61 2.29 -2.91
CA PHE A 157 -3.44 3.49 -3.74
C PHE A 157 -2.01 3.60 -4.25
N SER A 158 -1.83 3.94 -5.54
CA SER A 158 -0.51 4.23 -6.09
C SER A 158 -0.52 5.47 -7.00
N ALA A 159 0.48 6.34 -6.80
CA ALA A 159 0.80 7.46 -7.68
C ALA A 159 2.04 7.17 -8.55
N ILE A 160 2.50 5.93 -8.56
CA ILE A 160 3.63 5.46 -9.39
C ILE A 160 3.24 4.15 -10.06
N ASP A 161 3.73 3.94 -11.27
CA ASP A 161 3.38 2.76 -12.06
C ASP A 161 4.32 1.57 -11.81
N GLU A 162 5.59 1.84 -11.44
CA GLU A 162 6.61 0.80 -11.21
C GLU A 162 7.68 1.20 -10.20
N VAL A 163 8.38 0.22 -9.63
CA VAL A 163 9.59 0.39 -8.83
C VAL A 163 10.60 -0.68 -9.22
N GLN A 164 11.80 -0.27 -9.64
CA GLN A 164 12.88 -1.18 -10.07
C GLN A 164 12.46 -2.20 -11.15
N GLY A 165 11.59 -1.77 -12.08
CA GLY A 165 11.08 -2.62 -13.16
C GLY A 165 9.95 -3.58 -12.76
N ILE A 166 9.48 -3.53 -11.50
CA ILE A 166 8.32 -4.29 -11.03
C ILE A 166 7.11 -3.37 -11.02
N GLU A 167 6.07 -3.75 -11.77
CA GLU A 167 4.83 -2.98 -11.85
C GLU A 167 4.09 -2.98 -10.51
N VAL A 168 3.56 -1.81 -10.13
CA VAL A 168 2.71 -1.65 -8.94
C VAL A 168 1.25 -1.81 -9.35
N LYS A 169 0.63 -2.93 -9.00
CA LYS A 169 -0.80 -3.15 -9.18
C LYS A 169 -1.58 -2.52 -8.02
N SER A 170 -2.50 -1.62 -8.32
CA SER A 170 -3.27 -0.92 -7.28
C SER A 170 -4.77 -0.91 -7.56
N LEU A 171 -5.55 -0.74 -6.49
CA LEU A 171 -7.01 -0.59 -6.58
C LEU A 171 -7.39 0.82 -7.05
N PHE A 172 -6.62 1.82 -6.65
CA PHE A 172 -6.77 3.23 -7.02
C PHE A 172 -5.43 3.82 -7.42
N THR A 173 -5.48 4.78 -8.33
CA THR A 173 -4.31 5.53 -8.81
C THR A 173 -4.53 7.03 -8.63
N ASP A 174 -3.50 7.83 -8.85
CA ASP A 174 -3.57 9.29 -8.94
C ASP A 174 -4.60 9.76 -9.98
N LYS A 175 -4.81 8.98 -11.06
CA LYS A 175 -5.78 9.25 -12.13
C LYS A 175 -7.25 9.13 -11.68
N ASP A 176 -7.50 8.51 -10.53
CA ASP A 176 -8.83 8.42 -9.92
C ASP A 176 -9.16 9.65 -9.06
N LEU A 177 -8.17 10.48 -8.74
CA LEU A 177 -8.32 11.74 -8.03
C LEU A 177 -8.40 12.92 -9.02
N PRO A 178 -9.13 14.01 -8.70
CA PRO A 178 -9.29 15.14 -9.62
C PRO A 178 -7.96 15.78 -10.04
N THR A 179 -7.03 15.97 -9.09
CA THR A 179 -5.69 16.51 -9.32
C THR A 179 -4.80 16.11 -8.16
N TYR A 180 -4.16 14.94 -8.23
CA TYR A 180 -3.24 14.53 -7.17
C TYR A 180 -1.83 15.01 -7.46
N ASP A 181 -1.28 15.78 -6.51
CA ASP A 181 0.08 16.29 -6.59
C ASP A 181 0.88 15.91 -5.33
N ASN A 182 2.13 15.54 -5.56
CA ASN A 182 3.10 15.19 -4.53
C ASN A 182 4.34 16.06 -4.71
N PHE A 183 4.67 16.87 -3.70
CA PHE A 183 5.73 17.86 -3.74
C PHE A 183 6.86 17.53 -2.76
N ALA A 184 8.10 17.79 -3.16
CA ALA A 184 9.19 17.84 -2.19
C ALA A 184 8.90 18.94 -1.14
N PRO A 185 9.17 18.71 0.16
CA PRO A 185 8.85 19.68 1.20
C PRO A 185 9.43 21.08 0.94
N ASN A 186 10.67 21.14 0.43
CA ASN A 186 11.37 22.41 0.13
C ASN A 186 10.86 23.10 -1.14
N ASP A 187 10.05 22.40 -1.96
CA ASP A 187 9.55 22.93 -3.24
C ASP A 187 8.03 22.89 -3.35
N CYS A 188 7.33 22.78 -2.24
CA CYS A 188 5.89 22.74 -2.19
C CYS A 188 5.26 24.09 -2.56
N PRO A 189 4.49 24.20 -3.65
CA PRO A 189 3.84 25.44 -4.06
C PRO A 189 2.78 25.89 -3.06
N LEU A 190 2.15 24.98 -2.32
CA LEU A 190 1.18 25.32 -1.28
C LEU A 190 1.86 26.06 -0.12
N CYS A 191 3.07 25.61 0.31
CA CYS A 191 3.88 26.32 1.29
C CYS A 191 4.30 27.70 0.79
N LYS A 192 4.80 27.78 -0.46
CA LYS A 192 5.23 29.05 -1.09
C LYS A 192 4.10 30.09 -1.15
N ASN A 193 2.87 29.61 -1.33
CA ASN A 193 1.65 30.46 -1.34
C ASN A 193 1.09 30.71 0.07
N GLY A 194 1.79 30.35 1.14
CA GLY A 194 1.39 30.61 2.52
C GLY A 194 0.24 29.75 3.03
N LYS A 195 -0.15 28.68 2.29
CA LYS A 195 -1.19 27.76 2.73
C LYS A 195 -0.66 26.88 3.86
N LYS A 196 -1.23 27.02 5.06
CA LYS A 196 -0.88 26.21 6.22
C LYS A 196 -1.13 24.72 5.95
N VAL A 197 -0.35 23.86 6.61
CA VAL A 197 -0.58 22.41 6.63
C VAL A 197 -1.83 22.12 7.45
N ASP A 198 -2.77 21.39 6.89
CA ASP A 198 -4.02 21.00 7.57
C ASP A 198 -3.78 19.89 8.60
N ALA A 199 -2.91 18.92 8.26
CA ALA A 199 -2.59 17.78 9.12
C ALA A 199 -1.26 17.11 8.75
N LEU A 200 -0.66 16.42 9.71
CA LEU A 200 0.36 15.41 9.46
C LEU A 200 -0.33 14.10 9.13
N ILE A 201 0.12 13.43 8.08
CA ILE A 201 -0.47 12.18 7.60
C ILE A 201 0.56 11.08 7.49
N ASN A 202 0.11 9.87 7.74
CA ASN A 202 0.88 8.65 7.50
C ASN A 202 -0.07 7.51 7.07
N SER A 203 0.46 6.30 6.94
CA SER A 203 -0.31 5.11 6.57
C SER A 203 -1.38 4.70 7.60
N PHE A 204 -1.33 5.20 8.84
CA PHE A 204 -2.31 4.88 9.89
C PHE A 204 -3.40 5.94 10.03
N GLY A 205 -3.25 7.09 9.38
CA GLY A 205 -4.24 8.15 9.44
C GLY A 205 -3.65 9.56 9.43
N TYR A 206 -4.31 10.48 10.09
CA TYR A 206 -3.90 11.89 10.16
C TYR A 206 -3.97 12.44 11.58
N SER A 207 -3.12 13.45 11.84
CA SER A 207 -3.15 14.26 13.06
C SER A 207 -3.29 15.73 12.65
N LYS A 208 -4.42 16.37 13.00
CA LYS A 208 -4.68 17.79 12.74
C LYS A 208 -3.64 18.66 13.46
N LEU A 209 -3.24 19.77 12.83
CA LEU A 209 -2.36 20.77 13.38
C LEU A 209 -3.15 21.98 13.90
#